data_df6debf46d10e954c76545ec50b6b118
#
_entry.id   df6debf46d10e954c76545ec50b6b118
#
_cell.length_a   1.000
_cell.length_b   1.000
_cell.length_c   1.000
_cell.angle_alpha   90.00
_cell.angle_beta   90.00
_cell.angle_gamma   90.00
#
_symmetry.space_group_name_H-M   'P 1'
#
loop_
_entity.id
_entity.type
_entity.pdbx_description
1 polymer ?
#
loop_
_entity_poly.entity_id
_entity_poly.type
_entity_poly.pdbx_seq_one_letter_code
_entity_poly.pdbx_strand_id
1 'polypeptide(L)'
;VLVEFFTNHTCVNCPVPGHYLDEIDSLKGITINDTNVIIIRVHTTVTSLNDPFYLFNTVDNLARSNYYGALMFNPYTVLNGVLLPAFNAATWTNQIESKLKLKNQFGINIVNNYDSLAGTGSLTVSVGQLSGTSVSDLRLHAVLTENNLYYEAPNGEDWHQNTMRKLFTG
;
A
#
# COMPACT_ATOMS: atom_id res chain seq x y z
N VAL A 1 7.27 -8.23 1.04
CA VAL A 1 5.84 -8.43 1.33
C VAL A 1 5.10 -7.13 1.06
N LEU A 2 3.97 -7.16 0.36
CA LEU A 2 3.13 -6.00 0.06
C LEU A 2 1.86 -6.04 0.89
N VAL A 3 1.58 -4.95 1.60
CA VAL A 3 0.32 -4.70 2.30
C VAL A 3 -0.39 -3.53 1.61
N GLU A 4 -1.61 -3.76 1.15
CA GLU A 4 -2.47 -2.72 0.61
C GLU A 4 -3.64 -2.50 1.56
N PHE A 5 -3.69 -1.31 2.13
CA PHE A 5 -4.67 -0.93 3.15
C PHE A 5 -5.65 0.06 2.56
N PHE A 6 -6.89 -0.38 2.36
CA PHE A 6 -7.96 0.45 1.84
C PHE A 6 -8.69 1.13 2.98
N THR A 7 -8.76 2.45 2.92
CA THR A 7 -9.22 3.32 4.00
C THR A 7 -10.06 4.49 3.49
N ASN A 8 -10.54 5.31 4.41
CA ASN A 8 -11.21 6.58 4.11
C ASN A 8 -11.10 7.49 5.35
N HIS A 9 -11.03 8.79 5.15
CA HIS A 9 -10.85 9.79 6.21
C HIS A 9 -11.99 9.82 7.26
N THR A 10 -13.14 9.24 6.95
CA THR A 10 -14.28 9.12 7.89
C THR A 10 -14.46 7.72 8.46
N CYS A 11 -13.59 6.77 8.10
CA CYS A 11 -13.68 5.40 8.55
C CYS A 11 -13.26 5.28 10.02
N VAL A 12 -14.20 5.17 10.93
CA VAL A 12 -13.94 5.11 12.39
C VAL A 12 -13.18 3.85 12.85
N ASN A 13 -13.20 2.79 12.06
CA ASN A 13 -12.50 1.53 12.36
C ASN A 13 -11.10 1.45 11.72
N CYS A 14 -10.70 2.45 10.92
CA CYS A 14 -9.44 2.44 10.18
C CYS A 14 -8.22 2.87 11.01
N PRO A 15 -8.32 3.81 11.97
CA PRO A 15 -7.14 4.31 12.69
C PRO A 15 -6.37 3.21 13.42
N VAL A 16 -7.05 2.33 14.16
CA VAL A 16 -6.38 1.29 14.95
C VAL A 16 -5.53 0.34 14.09
N PRO A 17 -6.05 -0.31 13.03
CA PRO A 17 -5.20 -1.11 12.14
C PRO A 17 -4.22 -0.27 11.32
N GLY A 18 -4.54 0.99 11.03
CA GLY A 18 -3.62 1.92 10.37
C GLY A 18 -2.38 2.19 11.21
N HIS A 19 -2.54 2.59 12.46
CA HIS A 19 -1.43 2.78 13.41
C HIS A 19 -0.63 1.50 13.65
N TYR A 20 -1.30 0.36 13.77
CA TYR A 20 -0.60 -0.91 13.87
C TYR A 20 0.35 -1.15 12.68
N LEU A 21 -0.07 -0.82 11.46
CA LEU A 21 0.78 -0.95 10.27
C LEU A 21 1.94 0.06 10.27
N ASP A 22 1.77 1.27 10.84
CA ASP A 22 2.84 2.25 10.96
C ASP A 22 3.91 1.83 11.97
N GLU A 23 3.52 1.08 12.98
CA GLU A 23 4.40 0.67 14.09
C GLU A 23 4.94 -0.77 13.94
N ILE A 24 4.59 -1.48 12.85
CA ILE A 24 4.93 -2.90 12.70
C ILE A 24 6.44 -3.16 12.62
N ASP A 25 7.23 -2.15 12.23
CA ASP A 25 8.69 -2.22 12.21
C ASP A 25 9.29 -2.34 13.61
N SER A 26 8.62 -1.83 14.64
CA SER A 26 9.00 -2.02 16.04
C SER A 26 8.82 -3.47 16.51
N LEU A 27 8.08 -4.28 15.75
CA LEU A 27 7.77 -5.65 16.06
C LEU A 27 8.69 -6.61 15.30
N LYS A 28 9.71 -7.16 15.98
CA LYS A 28 10.50 -8.34 15.52
C LYS A 28 11.33 -8.17 14.23
N GLY A 29 11.95 -7.01 13.99
CA GLY A 29 12.88 -6.83 12.88
C GLY A 29 12.21 -6.76 11.50
N ILE A 30 10.95 -6.36 11.47
CA ILE A 30 10.24 -5.96 10.26
C ILE A 30 10.69 -4.54 9.90
N THR A 31 11.05 -4.32 8.64
CA THR A 31 11.41 -2.99 8.11
C THR A 31 10.36 -2.56 7.11
N ILE A 32 9.65 -1.45 7.40
CA ILE A 32 8.60 -0.93 6.53
C ILE A 32 9.22 -0.09 5.42
N ASN A 33 8.68 -0.24 4.21
CA ASN A 33 8.98 0.55 3.01
C ASN A 33 10.46 0.61 2.62
N ASP A 34 11.28 -0.29 3.14
CA ASP A 34 12.68 -0.41 2.80
C ASP A 34 12.96 -1.77 2.17
N THR A 35 13.13 -2.81 2.98
CA THR A 35 13.65 -4.08 2.47
C THR A 35 12.67 -5.25 2.51
N ASN A 36 11.71 -5.27 3.43
CA ASN A 36 10.90 -6.48 3.61
C ASN A 36 9.37 -6.30 3.65
N VAL A 37 8.85 -5.16 4.12
CA VAL A 37 7.41 -4.87 4.09
C VAL A 37 7.16 -3.52 3.43
N ILE A 38 6.31 -3.49 2.42
CA ILE A 38 5.87 -2.27 1.75
C ILE A 38 4.39 -2.09 2.05
N ILE A 39 4.01 -0.90 2.48
CA ILE A 39 2.63 -0.53 2.77
C ILE A 39 2.17 0.51 1.75
N ILE A 40 0.97 0.32 1.20
CA ILE A 40 0.30 1.29 0.35
C ILE A 40 -1.08 1.55 0.93
N ARG A 41 -1.41 2.81 1.18
CA ARG A 41 -2.77 3.22 1.57
C ARG A 41 -3.52 3.73 0.35
N VAL A 42 -4.62 3.06 0.06
CA VAL A 42 -5.53 3.41 -1.03
C VAL A 42 -6.80 3.98 -0.42
N HIS A 43 -7.12 5.22 -0.75
CA HIS A 43 -8.34 5.85 -0.26
C HIS A 43 -9.53 5.50 -1.13
N THR A 44 -10.65 5.14 -0.49
CA THR A 44 -11.87 4.65 -1.17
C THR A 44 -13.03 5.61 -1.02
N THR A 45 -14.14 5.33 -1.68
CA THR A 45 -15.41 6.04 -1.51
C THR A 45 -16.28 5.46 -0.40
N VAL A 46 -15.83 4.40 0.27
CA VAL A 46 -16.57 3.79 1.38
C VAL A 46 -16.58 4.75 2.56
N THR A 47 -17.74 5.02 3.11
CA THR A 47 -18.06 5.97 4.18
C THR A 47 -18.10 7.44 3.76
N SER A 48 -17.31 7.91 2.80
CA SER A 48 -17.39 9.29 2.31
C SER A 48 -16.87 9.43 0.88
N LEU A 49 -17.60 10.18 0.06
CA LEU A 49 -17.16 10.59 -1.28
C LEU A 49 -16.22 11.80 -1.26
N ASN A 50 -16.12 12.48 -0.11
CA ASN A 50 -15.37 13.73 0.04
C ASN A 50 -13.98 13.52 0.67
N ASP A 51 -13.46 12.32 0.64
CA ASP A 51 -12.10 12.03 1.10
C ASP A 51 -11.07 12.78 0.25
N PRO A 52 -10.26 13.70 0.82
CA PRO A 52 -9.34 14.52 0.05
C PRO A 52 -8.23 13.70 -0.61
N PHE A 53 -7.84 12.58 -0.04
CA PHE A 53 -6.83 11.70 -0.60
C PHE A 53 -7.39 10.86 -1.75
N TYR A 54 -8.66 10.45 -1.67
CA TYR A 54 -9.37 9.85 -2.79
C TYR A 54 -9.53 10.85 -3.94
N LEU A 55 -9.96 12.09 -3.64
CA LEU A 55 -10.21 13.14 -4.62
C LEU A 55 -8.94 13.62 -5.31
N PHE A 56 -7.78 13.47 -4.69
CA PHE A 56 -6.49 13.79 -5.32
C PHE A 56 -6.27 13.00 -6.62
N ASN A 57 -6.65 11.73 -6.64
CA ASN A 57 -6.58 10.89 -7.84
C ASN A 57 -7.68 9.81 -7.82
N THR A 58 -8.89 10.21 -8.22
CA THR A 58 -10.06 9.34 -8.20
C THR A 58 -9.92 8.13 -9.13
N VAL A 59 -9.26 8.31 -10.26
CA VAL A 59 -9.11 7.26 -11.29
C VAL A 59 -8.29 6.09 -10.76
N ASP A 60 -7.10 6.37 -10.22
CA ASP A 60 -6.20 5.31 -9.76
C ASP A 60 -6.70 4.66 -8.46
N ASN A 61 -7.23 5.47 -7.52
CA ASN A 61 -7.83 4.96 -6.28
C ASN A 61 -9.03 4.04 -6.58
N LEU A 62 -9.92 4.45 -7.49
CA LEU A 62 -11.05 3.63 -7.87
C LEU A 62 -10.64 2.37 -8.63
N ALA A 63 -9.68 2.48 -9.55
CA ALA A 63 -9.16 1.33 -10.29
C ALA A 63 -8.57 0.27 -9.34
N ARG A 64 -7.77 0.70 -8.35
CA ARG A 64 -7.17 -0.23 -7.39
C ARG A 64 -8.20 -0.83 -6.45
N SER A 65 -9.16 -0.04 -6.00
CA SER A 65 -10.27 -0.50 -5.16
C SER A 65 -11.14 -1.54 -5.88
N ASN A 66 -11.47 -1.30 -7.14
CA ASN A 66 -12.26 -2.23 -7.96
C ASN A 66 -11.51 -3.55 -8.20
N TYR A 67 -10.18 -3.49 -8.41
CA TYR A 67 -9.37 -4.68 -8.64
C TYR A 67 -9.50 -5.71 -7.51
N TYR A 68 -9.60 -5.24 -6.26
CA TYR A 68 -9.76 -6.13 -5.10
C TYR A 68 -11.20 -6.23 -4.59
N GLY A 69 -12.14 -5.50 -5.15
CA GLY A 69 -13.50 -5.40 -4.60
C GLY A 69 -13.56 -4.65 -3.27
N ALA A 70 -12.61 -3.76 -3.01
CA ALA A 70 -12.47 -3.02 -1.74
C ALA A 70 -13.44 -1.83 -1.60
N LEU A 71 -14.60 -1.90 -2.24
CA LEU A 71 -15.68 -0.91 -2.14
C LEU A 71 -16.85 -1.37 -1.28
N MET A 72 -16.70 -2.52 -0.59
CA MET A 72 -17.76 -3.10 0.23
C MET A 72 -17.71 -2.60 1.68
N PHE A 73 -16.50 -2.44 2.24
CA PHE A 73 -16.28 -2.01 3.62
C PHE A 73 -14.85 -1.50 3.80
N ASN A 74 -14.62 -0.69 4.85
CA ASN A 74 -13.32 -0.26 5.32
C ASN A 74 -13.18 -0.57 6.82
N PRO A 75 -11.95 -0.87 7.32
CA PRO A 75 -10.74 -1.12 6.56
C PRO A 75 -10.83 -2.42 5.75
N TYR A 76 -10.32 -2.41 4.51
CA TYR A 76 -10.14 -3.59 3.69
C TYR A 76 -8.65 -3.78 3.44
N THR A 77 -8.06 -4.88 3.87
CA THR A 77 -6.59 -5.05 3.86
C THR A 77 -6.19 -6.28 3.08
N VAL A 78 -5.26 -6.10 2.18
CA VAL A 78 -4.76 -7.15 1.29
C VAL A 78 -3.28 -7.38 1.53
N LEU A 79 -2.88 -8.62 1.73
CA LEU A 79 -1.50 -9.06 1.91
C LEU A 79 -1.06 -9.92 0.72
N ASN A 80 -0.10 -9.45 -0.08
CA ASN A 80 0.35 -10.12 -1.29
C ASN A 80 -0.82 -10.61 -2.18
N GLY A 81 -1.84 -9.78 -2.39
CA GLY A 81 -3.00 -10.10 -3.22
C GLY A 81 -4.13 -10.88 -2.52
N VAL A 82 -4.00 -11.23 -1.25
CA VAL A 82 -4.99 -12.01 -0.49
C VAL A 82 -5.61 -11.16 0.62
N LEU A 83 -6.94 -11.15 0.68
CA LEU A 83 -7.68 -10.42 1.74
C LEU A 83 -7.31 -10.97 3.12
N LEU A 84 -6.91 -10.06 4.01
CA LEU A 84 -6.73 -10.36 5.43
C LEU A 84 -8.09 -10.44 6.15
N PRO A 85 -8.21 -11.25 7.22
CA PRO A 85 -9.39 -11.23 8.08
C PRO A 85 -9.50 -9.88 8.80
N ALA A 86 -10.64 -9.66 9.47
CA ALA A 86 -10.83 -8.50 10.34
C ALA A 86 -9.62 -8.31 11.26
N PHE A 87 -9.30 -7.06 11.55
CA PHE A 87 -8.08 -6.71 12.27
C PHE A 87 -7.97 -7.44 13.61
N ASN A 88 -6.87 -8.14 13.75
CA ASN A 88 -6.34 -8.66 14.99
C ASN A 88 -4.81 -8.65 14.88
N ALA A 89 -4.15 -7.92 15.75
CA ALA A 89 -2.71 -7.68 15.67
C ALA A 89 -1.88 -8.97 15.59
N ALA A 90 -2.17 -9.96 16.45
CA ALA A 90 -1.45 -11.23 16.45
C ALA A 90 -1.65 -12.01 15.16
N THR A 91 -2.88 -12.04 14.64
CA THR A 91 -3.21 -12.71 13.39
C THR A 91 -2.49 -12.07 12.21
N TRP A 92 -2.51 -10.74 12.12
CA TRP A 92 -1.85 -10.01 11.04
C TRP A 92 -0.33 -10.15 11.10
N THR A 93 0.27 -10.03 12.32
CA THR A 93 1.71 -10.30 12.51
C THR A 93 2.09 -11.67 11.99
N ASN A 94 1.38 -12.72 12.42
CA ASN A 94 1.68 -14.10 12.01
C ASN A 94 1.58 -14.30 10.49
N GLN A 95 0.59 -13.68 9.86
CA GLN A 95 0.42 -13.77 8.40
C GLN A 95 1.55 -13.04 7.66
N ILE A 96 1.93 -11.83 8.09
CA ILE A 96 3.04 -11.07 7.50
C ILE A 96 4.35 -11.85 7.68
N GLU A 97 4.66 -12.33 8.88
CA GLU A 97 5.85 -13.14 9.15
C GLU A 97 5.91 -14.42 8.31
N SER A 98 4.76 -15.05 8.07
CA SER A 98 4.69 -16.23 7.21
C SER A 98 5.08 -15.94 5.76
N LYS A 99 4.68 -14.75 5.25
CA LYS A 99 5.01 -14.30 3.90
C LYS A 99 6.48 -13.88 3.77
N LEU A 100 7.05 -13.29 4.82
CA LEU A 100 8.48 -12.93 4.86
C LEU A 100 9.42 -14.14 4.76
N LYS A 101 8.96 -15.32 5.15
CA LYS A 101 9.74 -16.58 5.05
C LYS A 101 9.75 -17.17 3.64
N LEU A 102 8.90 -16.70 2.74
CA LEU A 102 8.84 -17.19 1.37
C LEU A 102 10.04 -16.69 0.55
N LYS A 103 10.58 -17.55 -0.30
CA LYS A 103 11.63 -17.15 -1.23
C LYS A 103 11.04 -16.31 -2.35
N ASN A 104 11.72 -15.22 -2.67
CA ASN A 104 11.35 -14.38 -3.79
C ASN A 104 11.65 -15.09 -5.12
N GLN A 105 10.68 -15.07 -6.01
CA GLN A 105 10.84 -15.59 -7.38
C GLN A 105 11.39 -14.53 -8.34
N PHE A 106 11.20 -13.25 -8.01
CA PHE A 106 11.63 -12.11 -8.81
C PHE A 106 12.46 -11.16 -7.97
N GLY A 107 13.47 -10.58 -8.60
CA GLY A 107 14.20 -9.42 -8.10
C GLY A 107 13.70 -8.16 -8.80
N ILE A 108 13.53 -7.08 -8.04
CA ILE A 108 13.13 -5.77 -8.56
C ILE A 108 14.24 -4.80 -8.21
N ASN A 109 14.72 -4.06 -9.20
CA ASN A 109 15.64 -2.94 -9.02
C ASN A 109 14.97 -1.67 -9.49
N ILE A 110 15.03 -0.62 -8.68
CA ILE A 110 14.42 0.69 -8.96
C ILE A 110 15.53 1.73 -8.95
N VAL A 111 15.65 2.44 -10.07
CA VAL A 111 16.55 3.60 -10.21
C VAL A 111 15.70 4.84 -10.38
N ASN A 112 15.84 5.77 -9.46
CA ASN A 112 15.14 7.06 -9.48
C ASN A 112 16.12 8.16 -9.85
N ASN A 113 15.70 9.03 -10.75
CA ASN A 113 16.41 10.27 -11.11
C ASN A 113 15.41 11.42 -11.05
N TYR A 114 15.56 12.32 -10.08
CA TYR A 114 14.63 13.42 -9.83
C TYR A 114 15.37 14.76 -9.86
N ASP A 115 14.89 15.67 -10.70
CA ASP A 115 15.34 17.07 -10.74
C ASP A 115 14.38 17.91 -9.89
N SER A 116 14.83 18.31 -8.71
CA SER A 116 14.03 19.09 -7.77
C SER A 116 13.77 20.53 -8.24
N LEU A 117 14.61 21.06 -9.14
CA LEU A 117 14.44 22.42 -9.69
C LEU A 117 13.37 22.44 -10.79
N ALA A 118 13.39 21.41 -11.64
CA ALA A 118 12.40 21.26 -12.71
C ALA A 118 11.10 20.61 -12.23
N GLY A 119 11.08 19.98 -11.04
CA GLY A 119 9.94 19.23 -10.54
C GLY A 119 9.61 17.99 -11.38
N THR A 120 10.61 17.45 -12.10
CA THR A 120 10.43 16.31 -12.99
C THR A 120 11.37 15.16 -12.63
N GLY A 121 10.96 13.94 -12.95
CA GLY A 121 11.81 12.79 -12.69
C GLY A 121 11.52 11.63 -13.62
N SER A 122 12.43 10.66 -13.59
CA SER A 122 12.29 9.38 -14.26
C SER A 122 12.50 8.23 -13.28
N LEU A 123 11.71 7.18 -13.45
CA LEU A 123 11.82 5.95 -12.70
C LEU A 123 12.10 4.81 -13.67
N THR A 124 13.23 4.13 -13.47
CA THR A 124 13.54 2.91 -14.22
C THR A 124 13.36 1.71 -13.32
N VAL A 125 12.46 0.81 -13.68
CA VAL A 125 12.20 -0.43 -12.95
C VAL A 125 12.68 -1.61 -13.78
N SER A 126 13.60 -2.39 -13.22
CA SER A 126 14.09 -3.63 -13.82
C SER A 126 13.60 -4.83 -13.01
N VAL A 127 13.02 -5.80 -13.68
CA VAL A 127 12.52 -7.03 -13.07
C VAL A 127 13.28 -8.22 -13.62
N GLY A 128 13.85 -9.03 -12.76
CA GLY A 128 14.56 -10.27 -13.12
C GLY A 128 13.97 -11.48 -12.41
N GLN A 129 13.83 -12.58 -13.12
CA GLN A 129 13.46 -13.86 -12.50
C GLN A 129 14.66 -14.45 -11.77
N LEU A 130 14.51 -14.74 -10.48
CA LEU A 130 15.56 -15.33 -9.64
C LEU A 130 15.46 -16.85 -9.56
N SER A 131 14.25 -17.39 -9.55
CA SER A 131 13.98 -18.83 -9.40
C SER A 131 12.57 -19.17 -9.86
N GLY A 132 12.31 -20.47 -10.05
CA GLY A 132 10.99 -20.97 -10.38
C GLY A 132 10.79 -21.26 -11.88
N THR A 133 9.59 -21.65 -12.27
CA THR A 133 9.19 -21.86 -13.66
C THR A 133 8.89 -20.53 -14.33
N SER A 134 9.06 -20.47 -15.65
CA SER A 134 8.65 -19.29 -16.43
C SER A 134 7.18 -18.99 -16.17
N VAL A 135 6.90 -17.77 -15.83
CA VAL A 135 5.54 -17.26 -15.63
C VAL A 135 5.20 -16.43 -16.87
N SER A 136 4.09 -16.75 -17.50
CA SER A 136 3.50 -15.94 -18.55
C SER A 136 2.55 -14.91 -17.96
N ASP A 137 2.31 -13.83 -18.68
CA ASP A 137 1.31 -12.80 -18.33
C ASP A 137 1.64 -12.01 -17.04
N LEU A 138 2.92 -11.63 -16.92
CA LEU A 138 3.36 -10.73 -15.87
C LEU A 138 2.95 -9.29 -16.19
N ARG A 139 2.45 -8.58 -15.16
CA ARG A 139 2.18 -7.15 -15.23
C ARG A 139 3.00 -6.42 -14.19
N LEU A 140 3.60 -5.32 -14.61
CA LEU A 140 4.32 -4.43 -13.71
C LEU A 140 3.41 -3.27 -13.31
N HIS A 141 3.32 -3.01 -12.01
CA HIS A 141 2.71 -1.80 -11.48
C HIS A 141 3.75 -1.06 -10.64
N ALA A 142 3.89 0.23 -10.86
CA ALA A 142 4.66 1.10 -9.99
C ALA A 142 3.69 2.06 -9.28
N VAL A 143 3.89 2.27 -7.99
CA VAL A 143 3.03 3.12 -7.16
C VAL A 143 3.86 4.23 -6.57
N LEU A 144 3.42 5.48 -6.76
CA LEU A 144 3.95 6.62 -6.04
C LEU A 144 3.11 6.83 -4.78
N THR A 145 3.77 6.86 -3.64
CA THR A 145 3.15 7.17 -2.35
C THR A 145 3.74 8.45 -1.76
N GLU A 146 3.00 9.09 -0.88
CA GLU A 146 3.42 10.25 -0.12
C GLU A 146 3.22 10.01 1.38
N ASN A 147 4.17 10.49 2.18
CA ASN A 147 4.20 10.35 3.63
C ASN A 147 4.07 11.71 4.31
N ASN A 148 3.78 11.68 5.60
CA ASN A 148 3.72 12.85 6.46
C ASN A 148 2.71 13.91 5.97
N LEU A 149 1.59 13.46 5.45
CA LEU A 149 0.50 14.35 5.07
C LEU A 149 -0.31 14.71 6.30
N TYR A 150 -0.33 16.00 6.64
CA TYR A 150 -1.14 16.50 7.74
C TYR A 150 -2.55 16.85 7.25
N TYR A 151 -3.54 16.23 7.85
CA TYR A 151 -4.95 16.53 7.64
C TYR A 151 -5.75 15.99 8.84
N GLU A 152 -6.38 16.88 9.61
CA GLU A 152 -7.23 16.53 10.75
C GLU A 152 -8.49 15.80 10.22
N ALA A 153 -8.41 14.48 10.13
CA ALA A 153 -9.49 13.70 9.58
C ALA A 153 -10.60 13.46 10.62
N PRO A 154 -11.87 13.39 10.18
CA PRO A 154 -13.00 13.15 11.08
C PRO A 154 -12.93 11.84 11.87
N ASN A 155 -12.13 10.87 11.41
CA ASN A 155 -11.90 9.60 12.11
C ASN A 155 -10.80 9.69 13.19
N GLY A 156 -10.15 10.86 13.37
CA GLY A 156 -9.11 11.10 14.36
C GLY A 156 -7.69 10.80 13.91
N GLU A 157 -7.46 10.50 12.63
CA GLU A 157 -6.11 10.41 12.04
C GLU A 157 -5.68 11.80 11.56
N ASP A 158 -4.61 12.36 12.14
CA ASP A 158 -4.07 13.67 11.74
C ASP A 158 -2.89 13.56 10.77
N TRP A 159 -2.20 12.43 10.79
CA TRP A 159 -1.04 12.16 9.95
C TRP A 159 -1.27 10.93 9.06
N HIS A 160 -1.11 11.11 7.77
CA HIS A 160 -1.35 10.07 6.80
C HIS A 160 -0.04 9.64 6.14
N GLN A 161 0.24 8.33 6.21
CA GLN A 161 1.48 7.73 5.71
C GLN A 161 1.19 6.85 4.49
N ASN A 162 2.17 6.69 3.61
CA ASN A 162 2.13 5.75 2.49
C ASN A 162 0.88 5.91 1.58
N THR A 163 0.36 7.14 1.50
CA THR A 163 -0.85 7.46 0.75
C THR A 163 -0.59 7.38 -0.75
N MET A 164 -1.33 6.55 -1.46
CA MET A 164 -1.19 6.41 -2.92
C MET A 164 -1.54 7.72 -3.63
N ARG A 165 -0.60 8.20 -4.46
CA ARG A 165 -0.75 9.39 -5.28
C ARG A 165 -0.91 9.07 -6.75
N LYS A 166 -0.22 8.03 -7.22
CA LYS A 166 -0.28 7.62 -8.62
C LYS A 166 -0.02 6.12 -8.76
N LEU A 167 -0.79 5.49 -9.62
CA LEU A 167 -0.57 4.11 -10.06
C LEU A 167 -0.14 4.14 -11.54
N PHE A 168 1.05 3.65 -11.80
CA PHE A 168 1.55 3.44 -13.15
C PHE A 168 1.34 1.98 -13.54
N THR A 169 0.68 1.76 -14.66
CA THR A 169 0.43 0.42 -15.22
C THR A 169 1.20 0.30 -16.52
N GLY A 170 2.02 -0.74 -16.63
CA GLY A 170 2.72 -1.12 -17.88
C GLY A 170 1.88 -2.06 -18.72
#